data_dcf0d63c1d1a0a49461c151c413a02da
#
_entry.id   dcf0d63c1d1a0a49461c151c413a02da
#
_cell.length_a   1.000
_cell.length_b   1.000
_cell.length_c   1.000
_cell.angle_alpha   90.00
_cell.angle_beta   90.00
_cell.angle_gamma   90.00
#
_symmetry.space_group_name_H-M   'P 1'
#
loop_
_entity.id
_entity.type
_entity.pdbx_description
1 polymer ?
#
loop_
_entity_poly.entity_id
_entity_poly.type
_entity_poly.pdbx_seq_one_letter_code
_entity_poly.pdbx_strand_id
1 'polypeptide(L)'
;RYGLVGSEMCIRDSNKGAKINAIRTRKGIEQSDIVVVKFGEKYRQWNAAFDAGYASALGKSLIIMHQDDFQHALKEVDASALAIVKSNQELLNIFKYVITGKL
;
A
#
# COMPACT_ATOMS: atom_id res chain seq x y z
N ARG A 1 -8.26 -11.61 3.62
CA ARG A 1 -7.15 -11.03 4.40
C ARG A 1 -6.77 -9.67 3.90
N TYR A 2 -6.33 -8.82 4.79
CA TYR A 2 -5.96 -7.44 4.50
C TYR A 2 -4.52 -7.22 4.90
N GLY A 3 -3.78 -6.50 4.05
CA GLY A 3 -2.40 -6.16 4.32
C GLY A 3 -2.17 -4.67 4.23
N LEU A 4 -1.45 -4.09 5.18
CA LEU A 4 -1.05 -2.69 5.20
C LEU A 4 0.45 -2.60 5.03
N VAL A 5 0.88 -1.85 4.03
CA VAL A 5 2.29 -1.62 3.74
C VAL A 5 2.55 -0.13 3.71
N GLY A 6 3.61 0.31 4.36
CA GLY A 6 3.94 1.73 4.41
C GLY A 6 5.40 1.98 4.76
N SER A 7 5.75 3.25 4.85
CA SER A 7 7.12 3.68 5.10
C SER A 7 7.65 3.23 6.45
N GLU A 8 6.79 3.07 7.43
CA GLU A 8 7.17 2.66 8.78
C GLU A 8 7.74 1.24 8.81
N MET A 9 7.51 0.46 7.79
CA MET A 9 8.02 -0.89 7.68
C MET A 9 9.52 -0.93 7.46
N CYS A 10 10.12 0.16 7.01
CA CYS A 10 11.53 0.23 6.66
C CYS A 10 12.34 0.90 7.76
N ILE A 11 12.43 0.26 8.91
CA ILE A 11 13.07 0.84 10.09
C ILE A 11 14.52 0.39 10.29
N ARG A 12 15.00 -0.53 9.46
CA ARG A 12 16.35 -1.08 9.60
C ARG A 12 17.27 -0.49 8.55
N ASP A 13 18.42 -0.01 8.98
CA ASP A 13 19.40 0.60 8.09
C ASP A 13 20.34 -0.40 7.43
N SER A 14 20.47 -1.61 7.98
CA SER A 14 21.38 -2.60 7.42
C SER A 14 20.76 -3.32 6.24
N ASN A 15 21.61 -3.72 5.29
CA ASN A 15 21.16 -4.51 4.14
C ASN A 15 20.52 -5.83 4.57
N LYS A 16 21.02 -6.43 5.63
CA LYS A 16 20.48 -7.68 6.16
C LYS A 16 19.06 -7.47 6.69
N GLY A 17 18.86 -6.39 7.44
CA GLY A 17 17.53 -6.05 7.94
C GLY A 17 16.55 -5.77 6.82
N ALA A 18 16.99 -5.07 5.77
CA ALA A 18 16.16 -4.76 4.62
C ALA A 18 15.72 -6.04 3.89
N LYS A 19 16.61 -7.00 3.73
CA LYS A 19 16.28 -8.28 3.09
C LYS A 19 15.25 -9.06 3.88
N ILE A 20 15.39 -9.10 5.19
CA ILE A 20 14.44 -9.79 6.06
C ILE A 20 13.07 -9.12 5.99
N ASN A 21 13.05 -7.80 6.04
CA ASN A 21 11.79 -7.05 5.93
C ASN A 21 11.12 -7.28 4.57
N ALA A 22 11.90 -7.36 3.51
CA ALA A 22 11.36 -7.62 2.17
C ALA A 22 10.67 -8.98 2.10
N ILE A 23 11.26 -10.01 2.70
CA ILE A 23 10.65 -11.34 2.74
C ILE A 23 9.31 -11.28 3.48
N ARG A 24 9.29 -10.64 4.64
CA ARG A 24 8.09 -10.52 5.46
C ARG A 24 7.00 -9.74 4.73
N THR A 25 7.36 -8.64 4.10
CA THR A 25 6.41 -7.80 3.37
C THR A 25 5.80 -8.55 2.20
N ARG A 26 6.64 -9.24 1.40
CA ARG A 26 6.15 -10.02 0.27
C ARG A 26 5.20 -11.11 0.72
N LYS A 27 5.54 -11.80 1.79
CA LYS A 27 4.68 -12.84 2.35
C LYS A 27 3.32 -12.29 2.76
N GLY A 28 3.32 -11.14 3.42
CA GLY A 28 2.10 -10.46 3.81
C GLY A 28 1.23 -10.10 2.61
N ILE A 29 1.85 -9.58 1.56
CA ILE A 29 1.13 -9.24 0.32
C ILE A 29 0.54 -10.48 -0.32
N GLU A 30 1.33 -11.55 -0.44
CA GLU A 30 0.89 -12.80 -1.06
C GLU A 30 -0.31 -13.41 -0.34
N GLN A 31 -0.37 -13.27 0.98
CA GLN A 31 -1.42 -13.84 1.81
C GLN A 31 -2.65 -12.94 1.95
N SER A 32 -2.60 -11.73 1.43
CA SER A 32 -3.68 -10.75 1.57
C SER A 32 -4.57 -10.74 0.33
N ASP A 33 -5.86 -10.46 0.54
CA ASP A 33 -6.80 -10.26 -0.55
C ASP A 33 -6.83 -8.79 -0.97
N ILE A 34 -6.76 -7.89 0.02
CA ILE A 34 -6.71 -6.45 -0.20
C ILE A 34 -5.41 -5.93 0.39
N VAL A 35 -4.68 -5.16 -0.40
CA VAL A 35 -3.41 -4.54 0.03
C VAL A 35 -3.57 -3.04 0.04
N VAL A 36 -3.27 -2.42 1.18
CA VAL A 36 -3.29 -0.97 1.32
C VAL A 36 -1.86 -0.48 1.41
N VAL A 37 -1.48 0.40 0.50
CA VAL A 37 -0.15 1.00 0.51
C VAL A 37 -0.28 2.48 0.83
N LYS A 38 0.35 2.89 1.93
CA LYS A 38 0.30 4.27 2.41
C LYS A 38 1.61 4.98 2.08
N PHE A 39 1.49 6.12 1.43
CA PHE A 39 2.63 6.99 1.14
C PHE A 39 2.65 8.14 2.14
N GLY A 40 3.76 8.25 2.87
CA GLY A 40 3.94 9.33 3.83
C GLY A 40 4.38 10.62 3.17
N GLU A 41 4.38 11.71 3.94
CA GLU A 41 4.67 13.05 3.42
C GLU A 41 6.15 13.40 3.40
N LYS A 42 6.95 12.81 4.29
CA LYS A 42 8.31 13.30 4.56
C LYS A 42 9.40 12.69 3.69
N TYR A 43 9.17 11.53 3.12
CA TYR A 43 10.22 10.80 2.40
C TYR A 43 9.71 10.30 1.06
N ARG A 44 10.62 10.15 0.12
CA ARG A 44 10.33 9.45 -1.11
C ARG A 44 10.08 7.99 -0.76
N GLN A 45 8.92 7.49 -1.13
CA GLN A 45 8.45 6.17 -0.70
C GLN A 45 8.68 5.13 -1.79
N TRP A 46 9.94 4.97 -2.18
CA TRP A 46 10.26 4.03 -3.26
C TRP A 46 9.92 2.58 -2.90
N ASN A 47 10.15 2.20 -1.64
CA ASN A 47 9.80 0.86 -1.19
C ASN A 47 8.30 0.63 -1.23
N ALA A 48 7.51 1.63 -0.88
CA ALA A 48 6.06 1.53 -0.95
C ALA A 48 5.59 1.40 -2.40
N ALA A 49 6.22 2.14 -3.32
CA ALA A 49 5.90 2.02 -4.74
C ALA A 49 6.23 0.61 -5.27
N PHE A 50 7.36 0.05 -4.83
CA PHE A 50 7.73 -1.31 -5.19
C PHE A 50 6.68 -2.32 -4.71
N ASP A 51 6.23 -2.18 -3.46
CA ASP A 51 5.24 -3.06 -2.87
C ASP A 51 3.89 -2.95 -3.59
N ALA A 52 3.51 -1.74 -3.98
CA ALA A 52 2.29 -1.52 -4.76
C ALA A 52 2.37 -2.22 -6.10
N GLY A 53 3.51 -2.12 -6.79
CA GLY A 53 3.74 -2.82 -8.05
C GLY A 53 3.68 -4.32 -7.89
N TYR A 54 4.27 -4.84 -6.83
CA TYR A 54 4.25 -6.28 -6.54
C TYR A 54 2.82 -6.77 -6.31
N ALA A 55 2.05 -6.06 -5.49
CA ALA A 55 0.66 -6.40 -5.23
C ALA A 55 -0.17 -6.37 -6.51
N SER A 56 0.04 -5.35 -7.34
CA SER A 56 -0.66 -5.22 -8.61
C SER A 56 -0.33 -6.39 -9.55
N ALA A 57 0.94 -6.76 -9.64
CA ALA A 57 1.38 -7.86 -10.48
C ALA A 57 0.78 -9.20 -10.05
N LEU A 58 0.52 -9.37 -8.76
CA LEU A 58 -0.12 -10.58 -8.23
C LEU A 58 -1.63 -10.56 -8.38
N GLY A 59 -2.20 -9.50 -8.93
CA GLY A 59 -3.64 -9.38 -9.08
C GLY A 59 -4.39 -9.09 -7.80
N LYS A 60 -3.71 -8.54 -6.79
CA LYS A 60 -4.36 -8.17 -5.53
C LYS A 60 -5.19 -6.92 -5.70
N SER A 61 -6.23 -6.79 -4.88
CA SER A 61 -7.00 -5.55 -4.81
C SER A 61 -6.19 -4.51 -4.07
N LEU A 62 -5.72 -3.52 -4.81
CA LEU A 62 -4.78 -2.51 -4.29
C LEU A 62 -5.49 -1.21 -4.00
N ILE A 63 -5.29 -0.68 -2.79
CA ILE A 63 -5.78 0.64 -2.39
C ILE A 63 -4.56 1.49 -2.04
N ILE A 64 -4.49 2.66 -2.62
CA ILE A 64 -3.39 3.60 -2.37
C ILE A 64 -3.89 4.73 -1.48
N MET A 65 -3.11 5.08 -0.47
CA MET A 65 -3.40 6.22 0.40
C MET A 65 -2.29 7.25 0.26
N HIS A 66 -2.62 8.45 -0.21
CA HIS A 66 -1.69 9.57 -0.25
C HIS A 66 -2.44 10.89 -0.35
N GLN A 67 -1.74 11.98 -0.10
CA GLN A 67 -2.27 13.32 -0.25
C GLN A 67 -2.19 13.77 -1.71
N ASP A 68 -2.91 14.82 -2.05
CA ASP A 68 -2.98 15.35 -3.41
C ASP A 68 -1.61 15.78 -3.96
N ASP A 69 -0.71 16.21 -3.08
CA ASP A 69 0.62 16.67 -3.47
C ASP A 69 1.43 15.64 -4.22
N PHE A 70 1.08 14.36 -4.09
CA PHE A 70 1.83 13.27 -4.70
C PHE A 70 1.26 12.82 -6.05
N GLN A 71 0.23 13.46 -6.57
CA GLN A 71 -0.43 12.99 -7.79
C GLN A 71 0.51 12.84 -8.98
N HIS A 72 1.40 13.82 -9.19
CA HIS A 72 2.33 13.73 -10.31
C HIS A 72 3.38 12.62 -10.12
N ALA A 73 3.91 12.53 -8.92
CA ALA A 73 4.97 11.56 -8.63
C ALA A 73 4.46 10.13 -8.62
N LEU A 74 3.18 9.93 -8.32
CA LEU A 74 2.59 8.60 -8.16
C LEU A 74 1.58 8.25 -9.27
N LYS A 75 1.69 8.91 -10.40
CA LYS A 75 0.73 8.78 -11.48
C LYS A 75 0.51 7.33 -11.92
N GLU A 76 1.59 6.61 -12.16
CA GLU A 76 1.51 5.22 -12.60
C GLU A 76 1.09 4.28 -11.47
N VAL A 77 1.54 4.56 -10.25
CA VAL A 77 1.14 3.79 -9.09
C VAL A 77 -0.36 3.94 -8.86
N ASP A 78 -0.88 5.16 -8.94
CA ASP A 78 -2.31 5.41 -8.80
C ASP A 78 -3.12 4.70 -9.89
N ALA A 79 -2.59 4.65 -11.09
CA ALA A 79 -3.26 3.98 -12.21
C ALA A 79 -3.42 2.47 -11.99
N SER A 80 -2.57 1.87 -11.16
CA SER A 80 -2.63 0.44 -10.85
C SER A 80 -3.58 0.11 -9.71
N ALA A 81 -4.08 1.12 -8.99
CA ALA A 81 -4.92 0.91 -7.82
C ALA A 81 -6.40 0.84 -8.18
N LEU A 82 -7.16 0.08 -7.40
CA LEU A 82 -8.61 0.05 -7.53
C LEU A 82 -9.25 1.25 -6.86
N ALA A 83 -8.61 1.82 -5.84
CA ALA A 83 -9.10 2.99 -5.16
C ALA A 83 -7.92 3.80 -4.61
N ILE A 84 -8.11 5.11 -4.54
CA ILE A 84 -7.14 6.02 -3.96
C ILE A 84 -7.86 6.79 -2.86
N VAL A 85 -7.30 6.77 -1.65
CA VAL A 85 -7.90 7.44 -0.49
C VAL A 85 -6.91 8.42 0.11
N LYS A 86 -7.43 9.41 0.81
CA LYS A 86 -6.61 10.47 1.43
C LYS A 86 -6.59 10.38 2.94
N SER A 87 -7.51 9.63 3.54
CA SER A 87 -7.65 9.56 4.99
C SER A 87 -8.03 8.17 5.45
N ASN A 88 -7.80 7.92 6.73
CA ASN A 88 -8.21 6.67 7.35
C ASN A 88 -9.73 6.50 7.31
N GLN A 89 -10.49 7.59 7.40
CA GLN A 89 -11.95 7.52 7.35
C GLN A 89 -12.44 7.02 6.00
N GLU A 90 -11.85 7.51 4.91
CA GLU A 90 -12.19 7.02 3.58
C GLU A 90 -11.87 5.54 3.43
N LEU A 91 -10.73 5.11 3.96
CA LEU A 91 -10.32 3.71 3.93
C LEU A 91 -11.30 2.83 4.70
N LEU A 92 -11.71 3.26 5.88
CA LEU A 92 -12.67 2.52 6.69
C LEU A 92 -14.02 2.41 5.98
N ASN A 93 -14.43 3.46 5.31
CA ASN A 93 -15.69 3.44 4.55
C ASN A 93 -15.63 2.40 3.42
N ILE A 94 -14.48 2.29 2.73
CA ILE A 94 -14.31 1.28 1.68
C ILE A 94 -14.38 -0.12 2.28
N PHE A 95 -13.67 -0.37 3.37
CA PHE A 95 -13.68 -1.68 4.03
C PHE A 95 -15.09 -2.05 4.49
N LYS A 96 -15.80 -1.09 5.06
CA LYS A 96 -17.16 -1.31 5.51
C LYS A 96 -18.07 -1.72 4.34
N TYR A 97 -17.93 -1.03 3.22
CA TYR A 97 -18.71 -1.36 2.04
C TYR A 97 -18.36 -2.76 1.50
N VAL A 98 -17.07 -3.07 1.42
CA VAL A 98 -16.61 -4.36 0.90
C VAL A 98 -17.15 -5.51 1.77
N ILE A 99 -17.14 -5.33 3.09
CA ILE A 99 -17.57 -6.38 4.02
C ILE A 99 -19.07 -6.50 4.08
N THR A 100 -19.80 -5.38 4.15
CA THR A 100 -21.24 -5.37 4.38
C THR A 100 -22.08 -5.20 3.13
N GLY A 101 -21.50 -4.69 2.04
CA GLY A 101 -22.23 -4.35 0.83
C GLY A 101 -23.12 -3.12 0.96
N LYS A 102 -22.92 -2.33 2.01
CA LYS A 102 -23.73 -1.13 2.27
C LYS A 102 -22.87 0.11 2.42
N LEU A 103 -23.22 1.14 1.70
CA LEU A 103 -22.53 2.43 1.81
C LEU A 103 -23.00 3.23 3.02
#